data_4620bed6a662745a8724fb928cb987f8
#
_entry.id   4620bed6a662745a8724fb928cb987f8
#
_cell.length_a   1.000
_cell.length_b   1.000
_cell.length_c   1.000
_cell.angle_alpha   90.00
_cell.angle_beta   90.00
_cell.angle_gamma   90.00
#
_symmetry.space_group_name_H-M   'P 1'
#
loop_
_entity.id
_entity.type
_entity.pdbx_description
1 polymer ?
#
loop_
_entity_poly.entity_id
_entity_poly.type
_entity_poly.pdbx_seq_one_letter_code
_entity_poly.pdbx_strand_id
1 'polypeptide(L)'
;MAYAAPIRDMLFAMKELGGLDAVLSQPEFQEVTPDLVESILDEAAKFAGNELDPINRQGDIQGCHWKDGAVTSAEGFKQAYASFCETGWHGMPASTEFGGQGMPTLLSTAVLEMWKGSNMAFSLCQMLTLGAVEAIA
;
A
#
# COMPACT_ATOMS: atom_id res chain seq x y z
N MET A 1 -9.99 -16.88 -7.95
CA MET A 1 -10.58 -15.62 -8.49
C MET A 1 -9.48 -14.61 -8.30
N ALA A 2 -9.11 -13.85 -9.33
CA ALA A 2 -8.07 -12.82 -9.19
C ALA A 2 -8.62 -11.66 -8.32
N TYR A 3 -7.75 -11.03 -7.54
CA TYR A 3 -8.11 -9.86 -6.75
C TYR A 3 -8.50 -8.69 -7.66
N ALA A 4 -9.58 -8.02 -7.30
CA ALA A 4 -10.03 -6.80 -7.96
C ALA A 4 -10.45 -5.79 -6.88
N ALA A 5 -9.75 -4.66 -6.80
CA ALA A 5 -10.04 -3.63 -5.82
C ALA A 5 -11.40 -2.97 -6.10
N PRO A 6 -12.25 -2.77 -5.08
CA PRO A 6 -13.55 -2.13 -5.24
C PRO A 6 -13.42 -0.59 -5.24
N ILE A 7 -12.69 -0.02 -6.22
CA ILE A 7 -12.32 1.40 -6.26
C ILE A 7 -13.53 2.34 -6.12
N ARG A 8 -14.66 2.01 -6.77
CA ARG A 8 -15.87 2.83 -6.67
C ARG A 8 -16.41 2.90 -5.25
N ASP A 9 -16.41 1.78 -4.53
CA ASP A 9 -16.89 1.71 -3.15
C ASP A 9 -15.89 2.41 -2.22
N MET A 10 -14.58 2.28 -2.47
CA MET A 10 -13.54 3.00 -1.74
C MET A 10 -13.68 4.50 -1.90
N LEU A 11 -13.82 5.00 -3.14
CA LEU A 11 -14.05 6.42 -3.41
C LEU A 11 -15.34 6.93 -2.75
N PHE A 12 -16.42 6.17 -2.82
CA PHE A 12 -17.66 6.50 -2.14
C PHE A 12 -17.45 6.61 -0.62
N ALA A 13 -16.81 5.61 -0.01
CA ALA A 13 -16.54 5.63 1.42
C ALA A 13 -15.63 6.80 1.84
N MET A 14 -14.59 7.10 1.06
CA MET A 14 -13.69 8.23 1.33
C MET A 14 -14.42 9.57 1.22
N LYS A 15 -15.26 9.77 0.22
CA LYS A 15 -15.99 11.02 -0.02
C LYS A 15 -17.14 11.21 0.99
N GLU A 16 -18.01 10.22 1.09
CA GLU A 16 -19.29 10.36 1.83
C GLU A 16 -19.14 10.09 3.34
N LEU A 17 -18.18 9.26 3.75
CA LEU A 17 -18.00 8.88 5.14
C LEU A 17 -16.67 9.36 5.73
N GLY A 18 -15.60 9.33 4.94
CA GLY A 18 -14.23 9.69 5.36
C GLY A 18 -13.92 11.18 5.32
N GLY A 19 -14.80 12.01 4.74
CA GLY A 19 -14.60 13.45 4.66
C GLY A 19 -13.43 13.86 3.76
N LEU A 20 -13.21 13.16 2.64
CA LEU A 20 -12.09 13.39 1.73
C LEU A 20 -11.93 14.87 1.35
N ASP A 21 -13.01 15.57 1.02
CA ASP A 21 -12.95 16.98 0.62
C ASP A 21 -12.44 17.87 1.75
N ALA A 22 -12.81 17.58 3.00
CA ALA A 22 -12.30 18.29 4.17
C ALA A 22 -10.81 18.01 4.41
N VAL A 23 -10.35 16.79 4.17
CA VAL A 23 -8.93 16.42 4.24
C VAL A 23 -8.13 17.16 3.17
N LEU A 24 -8.57 17.13 1.91
CA LEU A 24 -7.87 17.77 0.80
C LEU A 24 -7.87 19.31 0.88
N SER A 25 -8.78 19.91 1.66
CA SER A 25 -8.81 21.36 1.90
C SER A 25 -7.74 21.85 2.89
N GLN A 26 -7.06 20.95 3.58
CA GLN A 26 -5.99 21.30 4.53
C GLN A 26 -4.75 21.82 3.78
N PRO A 27 -4.03 22.80 4.36
CA PRO A 27 -2.87 23.44 3.70
C PRO A 27 -1.79 22.45 3.23
N GLU A 28 -1.60 21.38 3.95
CA GLU A 28 -0.59 20.34 3.67
C GLU A 28 -0.94 19.46 2.47
N PHE A 29 -2.23 19.41 2.06
CA PHE A 29 -2.70 18.54 0.96
C PHE A 29 -3.22 19.30 -0.26
N GLN A 30 -2.95 20.61 -0.38
CA GLN A 30 -3.47 21.45 -1.48
C GLN A 30 -3.06 20.96 -2.88
N GLU A 31 -1.95 20.24 -2.99
CA GLU A 31 -1.50 19.68 -4.26
C GLU A 31 -2.15 18.32 -4.57
N VAL A 32 -2.85 17.72 -3.60
CA VAL A 32 -3.53 16.42 -3.77
C VAL A 32 -4.95 16.67 -4.29
N THR A 33 -5.13 16.53 -5.59
CA THR A 33 -6.43 16.71 -6.23
C THR A 33 -7.28 15.42 -6.17
N PRO A 34 -8.61 15.51 -6.28
CA PRO A 34 -9.48 14.33 -6.41
C PRO A 34 -9.09 13.40 -7.56
N ASP A 35 -8.66 13.96 -8.71
CA ASP A 35 -8.21 13.18 -9.87
C ASP A 35 -6.90 12.44 -9.58
N LEU A 36 -6.00 13.05 -8.80
CA LEU A 36 -4.78 12.38 -8.33
C LEU A 36 -5.11 11.23 -7.39
N VAL A 37 -6.06 11.42 -6.47
CA VAL A 37 -6.54 10.34 -5.56
C VAL A 37 -7.05 9.15 -6.36
N GLU A 38 -7.91 9.40 -7.37
CA GLU A 38 -8.45 8.33 -8.23
C GLU A 38 -7.34 7.63 -9.00
N SER A 39 -6.39 8.37 -9.57
CA SER A 39 -5.24 7.81 -10.29
C SER A 39 -4.36 6.95 -9.39
N ILE A 40 -4.11 7.36 -8.15
CA ILE A 40 -3.33 6.58 -7.18
C ILE A 40 -4.05 5.27 -6.83
N LEU A 41 -5.37 5.32 -6.62
CA LEU A 41 -6.15 4.10 -6.35
C LEU A 41 -6.13 3.14 -7.54
N ASP A 42 -6.22 3.64 -8.77
CA ASP A 42 -6.13 2.82 -9.99
C ASP A 42 -4.76 2.14 -10.12
N GLU A 43 -3.67 2.86 -9.90
CA GLU A 43 -2.31 2.28 -9.94
C GLU A 43 -2.08 1.30 -8.79
N ALA A 44 -2.57 1.60 -7.59
CA ALA A 44 -2.52 0.68 -6.46
C ALA A 44 -3.30 -0.62 -6.75
N ALA A 45 -4.49 -0.51 -7.34
CA ALA A 45 -5.28 -1.68 -7.73
C ALA A 45 -4.56 -2.56 -8.76
N LYS A 46 -3.88 -1.96 -9.74
CA LYS A 46 -3.06 -2.68 -10.73
C LYS A 46 -1.90 -3.40 -10.05
N PHE A 47 -1.19 -2.74 -9.14
CA PHE A 47 -0.10 -3.35 -8.39
C PHE A 47 -0.60 -4.51 -7.52
N ALA A 48 -1.70 -4.31 -6.79
CA ALA A 48 -2.32 -5.36 -5.97
C ALA A 48 -2.72 -6.60 -6.79
N GLY A 49 -3.37 -6.39 -7.94
CA GLY A 49 -3.85 -7.48 -8.79
C GLY A 49 -2.77 -8.16 -9.61
N ASN A 50 -1.74 -7.43 -10.06
CA ASN A 50 -0.74 -7.96 -10.99
C ASN A 50 0.53 -8.45 -10.30
N GLU A 51 0.93 -7.82 -9.17
CA GLU A 51 2.18 -8.14 -8.49
C GLU A 51 1.97 -8.92 -7.19
N LEU A 52 0.93 -8.59 -6.40
CA LEU A 52 0.73 -9.18 -5.08
C LEU A 52 -0.19 -10.39 -5.08
N ASP A 53 -1.35 -10.33 -5.74
CA ASP A 53 -2.31 -11.43 -5.76
C ASP A 53 -1.74 -12.73 -6.36
N PRO A 54 -0.96 -12.71 -7.47
CA PRO A 54 -0.41 -13.93 -8.05
C PRO A 54 0.51 -14.72 -7.12
N ILE A 55 1.24 -14.01 -6.24
CA ILE A 55 2.19 -14.64 -5.31
C ILE A 55 1.57 -14.99 -3.94
N ASN A 56 0.33 -14.60 -3.67
CA ASN A 56 -0.33 -14.82 -2.38
C ASN A 56 -0.45 -16.31 -2.04
N ARG A 57 -1.09 -17.10 -2.92
CA ARG A 57 -1.25 -18.54 -2.72
C ARG A 57 0.08 -19.28 -2.70
N GLN A 58 1.01 -18.89 -3.57
CA GLN A 58 2.35 -19.47 -3.63
C GLN A 58 3.11 -19.22 -2.33
N GLY A 59 2.99 -18.00 -1.79
CA GLY A 59 3.56 -17.63 -0.50
C GLY A 59 3.04 -18.47 0.67
N ASP A 60 1.73 -18.74 0.69
CA ASP A 60 1.10 -19.59 1.70
C ASP A 60 1.60 -21.05 1.65
N ILE A 61 1.75 -21.60 0.44
CA ILE A 61 2.21 -23.00 0.25
C ILE A 61 3.70 -23.14 0.57
N GLN A 62 4.55 -22.24 0.07
CA GLN A 62 6.00 -22.30 0.24
C GLN A 62 6.45 -21.85 1.62
N GLY A 63 5.85 -20.76 2.14
CA GLY A 63 6.26 -20.14 3.40
C GLY A 63 7.68 -19.55 3.35
N CYS A 64 8.18 -19.20 4.54
CA CYS A 64 9.55 -18.76 4.74
C CYS A 64 10.36 -19.87 5.44
N HIS A 65 11.59 -20.07 5.02
CA HIS A 65 12.47 -21.11 5.57
C HIS A 65 13.74 -20.49 6.15
N TRP A 66 14.05 -20.86 7.38
CA TRP A 66 15.33 -20.52 8.00
C TRP A 66 16.30 -21.72 7.90
N LYS A 67 17.50 -21.46 7.44
CA LYS A 67 18.59 -22.43 7.40
C LYS A 67 19.93 -21.73 7.55
N ASP A 68 20.78 -22.24 8.44
CA ASP A 68 22.18 -21.80 8.60
C ASP A 68 22.35 -20.27 8.77
N GLY A 69 21.45 -19.64 9.54
CA GLY A 69 21.49 -18.19 9.80
C GLY A 69 20.85 -17.32 8.71
N ALA A 70 20.32 -17.91 7.64
CA ALA A 70 19.67 -17.19 6.54
C ALA A 70 18.18 -17.54 6.44
N VAL A 71 17.38 -16.56 6.00
CA VAL A 71 15.96 -16.73 5.71
C VAL A 71 15.76 -16.68 4.20
N THR A 72 15.01 -17.65 3.67
CA THR A 72 14.55 -17.66 2.28
C THR A 72 13.05 -17.41 2.28
N SER A 73 12.61 -16.33 1.63
CA SER A 73 11.20 -16.03 1.40
C SER A 73 10.64 -16.89 0.24
N ALA A 74 9.32 -16.97 0.17
CA ALA A 74 8.65 -17.59 -0.97
C ALA A 74 9.02 -16.89 -2.28
N GLU A 75 8.94 -17.64 -3.38
CA GLU A 75 9.23 -17.16 -4.73
C GLU A 75 8.35 -15.96 -5.09
N GLY A 76 8.92 -14.94 -5.75
CA GLY A 76 8.25 -13.72 -6.17
C GLY A 76 8.22 -12.61 -5.09
N PHE A 77 8.27 -12.93 -3.79
CA PHE A 77 8.17 -11.90 -2.73
C PHE A 77 9.29 -10.88 -2.77
N LYS A 78 10.53 -11.32 -2.97
CA LYS A 78 11.68 -10.41 -3.06
C LYS A 78 11.57 -9.46 -4.24
N GLN A 79 11.09 -9.94 -5.39
CA GLN A 79 10.90 -9.13 -6.58
C GLN A 79 9.74 -8.14 -6.40
N ALA A 80 8.60 -8.59 -5.88
CA ALA A 80 7.46 -7.72 -5.57
C ALA A 80 7.86 -6.62 -4.56
N TYR A 81 8.69 -6.93 -3.55
CA TYR A 81 9.18 -5.95 -2.61
C TYR A 81 10.13 -4.93 -3.26
N ALA A 82 11.00 -5.35 -4.16
CA ALA A 82 11.85 -4.42 -4.92
C ALA A 82 11.00 -3.46 -5.77
N SER A 83 10.04 -3.98 -6.54
CA SER A 83 9.10 -3.17 -7.32
C SER A 83 8.27 -2.22 -6.44
N PHE A 84 7.82 -2.68 -5.27
CA PHE A 84 7.11 -1.89 -4.28
C PHE A 84 7.93 -0.70 -3.77
N CYS A 85 9.23 -0.90 -3.53
CA CYS A 85 10.13 0.17 -3.11
C CYS A 85 10.46 1.13 -4.26
N GLU A 86 10.74 0.61 -5.47
CA GLU A 86 11.07 1.39 -6.65
C GLU A 86 9.93 2.32 -7.07
N THR A 87 8.68 1.87 -6.91
CA THR A 87 7.47 2.67 -7.20
C THR A 87 7.07 3.61 -6.07
N GLY A 88 7.76 3.57 -4.93
CA GLY A 88 7.57 4.51 -3.82
C GLY A 88 6.40 4.21 -2.87
N TRP A 89 5.71 3.09 -3.03
CA TRP A 89 4.56 2.74 -2.18
C TRP A 89 4.88 2.69 -0.68
N HIS A 90 6.11 2.32 -0.34
CA HIS A 90 6.57 2.22 1.04
C HIS A 90 6.60 3.57 1.79
N GLY A 91 6.79 4.69 1.07
CA GLY A 91 6.90 6.03 1.64
C GLY A 91 5.64 6.89 1.48
N MET A 92 4.52 6.33 1.05
CA MET A 92 3.34 7.08 0.67
C MET A 92 2.82 8.07 1.75
N PRO A 93 2.58 7.70 3.02
CA PRO A 93 2.14 8.62 4.06
C PRO A 93 3.29 9.36 4.76
N ALA A 94 4.54 8.97 4.54
CA ALA A 94 5.67 9.54 5.24
C ALA A 94 5.96 11.00 4.80
N SER A 95 6.53 11.78 5.68
CA SER A 95 6.89 13.18 5.40
C SER A 95 7.82 13.32 4.21
N THR A 96 7.58 14.32 3.37
CA THR A 96 8.44 14.69 2.24
C THR A 96 9.83 15.13 2.67
N GLU A 97 9.99 15.61 3.89
CA GLU A 97 11.28 15.96 4.49
C GLU A 97 12.24 14.76 4.54
N PHE A 98 11.71 13.56 4.73
CA PHE A 98 12.47 12.32 4.81
C PHE A 98 12.32 11.44 3.56
N GLY A 99 11.91 12.02 2.45
CA GLY A 99 11.78 11.31 1.16
C GLY A 99 10.47 10.54 0.99
N GLY A 100 9.48 10.76 1.85
CA GLY A 100 8.12 10.26 1.68
C GLY A 100 7.31 11.09 0.68
N GLN A 101 6.08 10.71 0.45
CA GLN A 101 5.19 11.38 -0.51
C GLN A 101 4.19 12.34 0.16
N GLY A 102 4.07 12.34 1.48
CA GLY A 102 3.18 13.23 2.23
C GLY A 102 1.69 13.06 1.91
N MET A 103 1.28 11.86 1.49
CA MET A 103 -0.11 11.62 1.12
C MET A 103 -1.01 11.50 2.36
N PRO A 104 -2.28 11.92 2.25
CA PRO A 104 -3.22 11.82 3.36
C PRO A 104 -3.36 10.39 3.88
N THR A 105 -3.43 10.22 5.21
CA THR A 105 -3.65 8.92 5.86
C THR A 105 -4.92 8.22 5.36
N LEU A 106 -5.96 8.99 5.02
CA LEU A 106 -7.19 8.46 4.44
C LEU A 106 -6.93 7.72 3.12
N LEU A 107 -6.12 8.29 2.22
CA LEU A 107 -5.74 7.65 0.96
C LEU A 107 -4.81 6.45 1.18
N SER A 108 -3.79 6.60 2.03
CA SER A 108 -2.88 5.49 2.33
C SER A 108 -3.57 4.31 3.00
N THR A 109 -4.63 4.56 3.79
CA THR A 109 -5.46 3.50 4.38
C THR A 109 -6.21 2.70 3.32
N ALA A 110 -6.80 3.36 2.32
CA ALA A 110 -7.48 2.69 1.22
C ALA A 110 -6.50 1.83 0.39
N VAL A 111 -5.30 2.36 0.11
CA VAL A 111 -4.24 1.61 -0.57
C VAL A 111 -3.77 0.41 0.26
N LEU A 112 -3.57 0.60 1.57
CA LEU A 112 -3.18 -0.49 2.46
C LEU A 112 -4.25 -1.60 2.56
N GLU A 113 -5.53 -1.25 2.43
CA GLU A 113 -6.61 -2.23 2.31
C GLU A 113 -6.43 -3.11 1.07
N MET A 114 -6.05 -2.52 -0.07
CA MET A 114 -5.76 -3.27 -1.30
C MET A 114 -4.60 -4.25 -1.12
N TRP A 115 -3.52 -3.83 -0.45
CA TRP A 115 -2.39 -4.72 -0.12
C TRP A 115 -2.81 -5.88 0.76
N LYS A 116 -3.61 -5.61 1.79
CA LYS A 116 -4.11 -6.65 2.71
C LYS A 116 -5.09 -7.59 2.02
N GLY A 117 -5.96 -7.05 1.16
CA GLY A 117 -6.94 -7.85 0.42
C GLY A 117 -6.33 -8.75 -0.63
N SER A 118 -5.25 -8.31 -1.29
CA SER A 118 -4.55 -9.08 -2.31
C SER A 118 -3.51 -10.05 -1.72
N ASN A 119 -2.72 -9.60 -0.73
CA ASN A 119 -1.66 -10.41 -0.11
C ASN A 119 -1.36 -9.93 1.31
N MET A 120 -2.06 -10.50 2.28
CA MET A 120 -1.89 -10.14 3.69
C MET A 120 -0.45 -10.34 4.18
N ALA A 121 0.18 -11.45 3.82
CA ALA A 121 1.54 -11.77 4.26
C ALA A 121 2.57 -10.73 3.80
N PHE A 122 2.44 -10.25 2.55
CA PHE A 122 3.27 -9.17 2.02
C PHE A 122 3.02 -7.85 2.78
N SER A 123 1.76 -7.50 3.02
CA SER A 123 1.38 -6.22 3.64
C SER A 123 1.86 -6.07 5.09
N LEU A 124 2.04 -7.16 5.81
CA LEU A 124 2.54 -7.14 7.19
C LEU A 124 3.95 -6.56 7.30
N CYS A 125 4.82 -6.80 6.31
CA CYS A 125 6.16 -6.24 6.30
C CYS A 125 6.14 -4.70 6.30
N GLN A 126 5.32 -4.11 5.43
CA GLN A 126 5.19 -2.65 5.35
C GLN A 126 4.50 -2.05 6.57
N MET A 127 3.46 -2.70 7.08
CA MET A 127 2.70 -2.20 8.24
C MET A 127 3.62 -1.96 9.44
N LEU A 128 4.57 -2.85 9.69
CA LEU A 128 5.52 -2.70 10.79
C LEU A 128 6.47 -1.51 10.56
N THR A 129 6.91 -1.30 9.33
CA THR A 129 7.77 -0.16 8.96
C THR A 129 7.02 1.16 9.13
N LEU A 130 5.77 1.25 8.66
CA LEU A 130 4.95 2.47 8.82
C LEU A 130 4.71 2.79 10.29
N GLY A 131 4.39 1.79 11.12
CA GLY A 131 4.22 1.99 12.56
C GLY A 131 5.51 2.49 13.25
N ALA A 132 6.67 2.01 12.82
CA ALA A 132 7.95 2.49 13.33
C ALA A 132 8.25 3.94 12.92
N VAL A 133 8.00 4.28 11.67
CA VAL A 133 8.17 5.66 11.15
C VAL A 133 7.27 6.62 11.91
N GLU A 134 5.99 6.30 12.10
CA GLU A 134 5.03 7.15 12.82
C GLU A 134 5.41 7.33 14.30
N ALA A 135 6.03 6.32 14.91
CA ALA A 135 6.46 6.41 16.32
C ALA A 135 7.74 7.24 16.51
N ILE A 136 8.53 7.46 15.45
CA ILE A 136 9.81 8.20 15.50
C ILE A 136 9.61 9.66 15.04
N ALA A 137 8.68 9.91 14.12
CA ALA A 137 8.36 11.25 13.62
C ALA A 137 7.63 12.10 14.67
#